data_5a03805acfd81fde57d90a5bc8643da8
#
_entry.id   5a03805acfd81fde57d90a5bc8643da8
#
_cell.length_a   1.000
_cell.length_b   1.000
_cell.length_c   1.000
_cell.angle_alpha   90.00
_cell.angle_beta   90.00
_cell.angle_gamma   90.00
#
_symmetry.space_group_name_H-M   'P 1'
#
loop_
_entity.id
_entity.type
_entity.pdbx_description
1 polymer ?
#
loop_
_entity_poly.entity_id
_entity_poly.type
_entity_poly.pdbx_seq_one_letter_code
_entity_poly.pdbx_strand_id
1 'polypeptide(L)'
;MKNRNCFSFISSIFVGLVLLILPSMAFAGGHSLDELIAAAQKEGEVATYWHSSRMGKKVAKAFEEKYGVKVLATKMKDSEMTERIVREVSSGNVIVDLVGYDDGPMLDTVLTPQGFVENYVPPFLINKIPQNSRNPLIYLWQPFVFGYNSETYGNNCPIKSLWQLTEKEWSGRFHMWDPRIASSMLQMFSAMEDRSEDLIASYKKHYGKDLKLTEANAGLEFVKRLAANKPILY
;
A
#
# COMPACT_ATOMS: atom_id res chain seq x y z
N MET A 1 82.73 -10.77 2.97
CA MET A 1 83.15 -10.73 4.40
C MET A 1 81.98 -10.23 5.27
N LYS A 2 81.75 -11.02 6.33
CA LYS A 2 81.02 -10.74 7.55
C LYS A 2 79.50 -10.54 7.54
N ASN A 3 78.88 -11.66 7.92
CA ASN A 3 77.57 -11.79 8.64
C ASN A 3 77.33 -10.72 9.67
N ARG A 4 75.99 -10.37 9.82
CA ARG A 4 75.41 -10.31 11.22
C ARG A 4 73.91 -10.43 11.11
N ASN A 5 73.38 -11.57 11.64
CA ASN A 5 71.96 -11.82 11.97
C ASN A 5 71.51 -10.84 13.05
N CYS A 6 70.28 -10.38 12.91
CA CYS A 6 69.50 -9.88 14.05
C CYS A 6 68.04 -10.41 13.95
N PHE A 7 67.76 -11.39 14.78
CA PHE A 7 66.44 -11.90 15.05
C PHE A 7 65.65 -10.83 15.78
N SER A 8 64.49 -10.47 15.25
CA SER A 8 63.51 -9.72 16.01
C SER A 8 62.24 -10.51 16.12
N PHE A 9 61.91 -10.97 17.32
CA PHE A 9 60.67 -11.61 17.69
C PHE A 9 59.57 -10.55 17.66
N ILE A 10 58.61 -10.69 16.72
CA ILE A 10 57.35 -9.97 16.77
C ILE A 10 56.30 -10.94 17.31
N SER A 11 55.94 -10.74 18.57
CA SER A 11 54.86 -11.43 19.26
C SER A 11 53.54 -10.96 18.65
N SER A 12 52.89 -11.83 17.85
CA SER A 12 51.55 -11.59 17.30
C SER A 12 50.50 -11.85 18.40
N ILE A 13 49.97 -10.78 18.95
CA ILE A 13 48.75 -10.85 19.78
C ILE A 13 47.58 -11.07 18.85
N PHE A 14 47.07 -12.29 18.80
CA PHE A 14 45.80 -12.61 18.20
C PHE A 14 44.69 -12.10 19.14
N VAL A 15 44.14 -10.92 18.87
CA VAL A 15 42.87 -10.49 19.45
C VAL A 15 41.77 -11.23 18.71
N GLY A 16 41.28 -12.30 19.29
CA GLY A 16 40.11 -13.03 18.81
C GLY A 16 38.88 -12.16 18.96
N LEU A 17 38.44 -11.56 17.82
CA LEU A 17 37.15 -10.92 17.72
C LEU A 17 36.07 -12.02 17.73
N VAL A 18 35.49 -12.32 18.89
CA VAL A 18 34.34 -13.17 19.04
C VAL A 18 33.16 -12.39 18.48
N LEU A 19 32.85 -12.62 17.18
CA LEU A 19 31.58 -12.22 16.61
C LEU A 19 30.49 -13.02 17.30
N LEU A 20 29.77 -12.41 18.25
CA LEU A 20 28.50 -12.90 18.74
C LEU A 20 27.50 -12.82 17.58
N ILE A 21 27.43 -13.89 16.78
CA ILE A 21 26.33 -14.12 15.87
C ILE A 21 25.13 -14.42 16.76
N LEU A 22 24.34 -13.39 17.06
CA LEU A 22 23.01 -13.60 17.61
C LEU A 22 22.21 -14.35 16.53
N PRO A 23 21.72 -15.56 16.80
CA PRO A 23 20.83 -16.21 15.84
C PRO A 23 19.62 -15.32 15.68
N SER A 24 19.38 -14.83 14.47
CA SER A 24 18.07 -14.33 14.08
C SER A 24 17.09 -15.48 14.28
N MET A 25 16.37 -15.49 15.40
CA MET A 25 15.31 -16.45 15.62
C MET A 25 14.22 -16.15 14.59
N ALA A 26 14.23 -16.92 13.50
CA ALA A 26 13.10 -17.02 12.61
C ALA A 26 11.92 -17.51 13.45
N PHE A 27 10.98 -16.63 13.75
CA PHE A 27 9.74 -16.93 14.44
C PHE A 27 8.79 -17.71 13.52
N ALA A 28 9.15 -18.93 13.17
CA ALA A 28 8.30 -19.88 12.48
C ALA A 28 7.88 -20.98 13.46
N GLY A 29 6.93 -20.67 14.34
CA GLY A 29 6.38 -21.69 15.24
C GLY A 29 5.47 -21.10 16.29
N GLY A 30 4.22 -21.34 16.18
CA GLY A 30 3.09 -21.41 17.09
C GLY A 30 3.13 -20.73 18.47
N HIS A 31 3.65 -19.52 18.58
CA HIS A 31 3.54 -18.75 19.83
C HIS A 31 2.08 -18.41 20.12
N SER A 32 1.70 -18.53 21.36
CA SER A 32 0.40 -18.04 21.83
C SER A 32 0.36 -16.52 21.72
N LEU A 33 -0.85 -15.94 21.65
CA LEU A 33 -1.00 -14.48 21.64
C LEU A 33 -0.36 -13.83 22.88
N ASP A 34 -0.45 -14.47 24.03
CA ASP A 34 0.12 -13.96 25.29
C ASP A 34 1.65 -13.94 25.25
N GLU A 35 2.30 -14.95 24.67
CA GLU A 35 3.75 -14.96 24.46
C GLU A 35 4.20 -13.85 23.50
N LEU A 36 3.44 -13.62 22.42
CA LEU A 36 3.72 -12.51 21.49
C LEU A 36 3.57 -11.15 22.15
N ILE A 37 2.53 -10.97 22.96
CA ILE A 37 2.32 -9.73 23.72
C ILE A 37 3.48 -9.49 24.69
N ALA A 38 3.89 -10.52 25.43
CA ALA A 38 4.99 -10.40 26.38
C ALA A 38 6.31 -10.07 25.69
N ALA A 39 6.59 -10.66 24.52
CA ALA A 39 7.77 -10.35 23.72
C ALA A 39 7.75 -8.91 23.22
N ALA A 40 6.62 -8.47 22.65
CA ALA A 40 6.46 -7.09 22.16
C ALA A 40 6.59 -6.05 23.29
N GLN A 41 6.03 -6.33 24.47
CA GLN A 41 6.20 -5.47 25.66
C GLN A 41 7.66 -5.39 26.11
N LYS A 42 8.44 -6.47 25.96
CA LYS A 42 9.88 -6.47 26.26
C LYS A 42 10.67 -5.67 25.23
N GLU A 43 10.29 -5.69 23.95
CA GLU A 43 10.89 -4.84 22.90
C GLU A 43 10.54 -3.37 23.12
N GLY A 44 9.32 -3.08 23.57
CA GLY A 44 8.86 -1.78 24.02
C GLY A 44 8.30 -0.88 22.95
N GLU A 45 8.68 -1.02 21.67
CA GLU A 45 8.18 -0.19 20.57
C GLU A 45 8.07 -0.94 19.24
N VAL A 46 7.24 -0.44 18.35
CA VAL A 46 7.05 -0.91 16.97
C VAL A 46 7.04 0.30 16.02
N ALA A 47 7.82 0.26 14.95
CA ALA A 47 7.89 1.30 13.94
C ALA A 47 6.95 1.01 12.76
N THR A 48 6.12 1.99 12.39
CA THR A 48 5.11 1.78 11.34
C THR A 48 5.07 2.93 10.33
N TYR A 49 4.88 2.60 9.04
CA TYR A 49 4.65 3.59 7.99
C TYR A 49 3.20 3.58 7.53
N TRP A 50 2.62 4.78 7.33
CA TRP A 50 1.22 4.95 6.95
C TRP A 50 1.06 6.05 5.90
N HIS A 51 0.19 5.80 4.90
CA HIS A 51 -0.22 6.86 3.97
C HIS A 51 -1.10 7.92 4.67
N SER A 52 -1.84 7.56 5.70
CA SER A 52 -2.75 8.43 6.45
C SER A 52 -2.29 8.69 7.89
N SER A 53 -1.98 9.96 8.21
CA SER A 53 -1.64 10.34 9.59
C SER A 53 -2.79 10.11 10.58
N ARG A 54 -4.05 10.25 10.14
CA ARG A 54 -5.21 9.99 10.99
C ARG A 54 -5.32 8.52 11.36
N MET A 55 -5.16 7.64 10.35
CA MET A 55 -5.20 6.19 10.56
C MET A 55 -4.05 5.74 11.45
N GLY A 56 -2.81 6.12 11.12
CA GLY A 56 -1.62 5.78 11.90
C GLY A 56 -1.75 6.18 13.38
N LYS A 57 -2.14 7.43 13.65
CA LYS A 57 -2.35 7.91 15.03
C LYS A 57 -3.46 7.16 15.77
N LYS A 58 -4.57 6.85 15.09
CA LYS A 58 -5.70 6.14 15.69
C LYS A 58 -5.34 4.70 16.04
N VAL A 59 -4.64 4.01 15.13
CA VAL A 59 -4.16 2.65 15.35
C VAL A 59 -3.10 2.65 16.46
N ALA A 60 -2.12 3.55 16.42
CA ALA A 60 -1.08 3.70 17.43
C ALA A 60 -1.69 3.82 18.82
N LYS A 61 -2.58 4.80 19.03
CA LYS A 61 -3.22 5.02 20.31
C LYS A 61 -3.95 3.78 20.83
N ALA A 62 -4.77 3.14 19.99
CA ALA A 62 -5.52 1.95 20.38
C ALA A 62 -4.62 0.76 20.70
N PHE A 63 -3.50 0.61 19.98
CA PHE A 63 -2.52 -0.44 20.20
C PHE A 63 -1.75 -0.22 21.50
N GLU A 64 -1.25 0.99 21.73
CA GLU A 64 -0.56 1.38 22.95
C GLU A 64 -1.44 1.19 24.20
N GLU A 65 -2.71 1.66 24.15
CA GLU A 65 -3.68 1.49 25.24
C GLU A 65 -3.97 0.02 25.54
N LYS A 66 -4.00 -0.82 24.51
CA LYS A 66 -4.35 -2.24 24.68
C LYS A 66 -3.18 -3.12 25.10
N TYR A 67 -1.99 -2.88 24.56
CA TYR A 67 -0.87 -3.78 24.70
C TYR A 67 0.33 -3.18 25.48
N GLY A 68 0.32 -1.88 25.75
CA GLY A 68 1.42 -1.21 26.45
C GLY A 68 2.70 -1.11 25.62
N VAL A 69 2.64 -1.29 24.30
CA VAL A 69 3.76 -1.19 23.36
C VAL A 69 3.67 0.14 22.63
N LYS A 70 4.73 0.93 22.63
CA LYS A 70 4.77 2.22 21.94
C LYS A 70 4.76 2.05 20.41
N VAL A 71 4.00 2.89 19.70
CA VAL A 71 3.93 2.85 18.24
C VAL A 71 4.52 4.11 17.62
N LEU A 72 5.62 3.95 16.89
CA LEU A 72 6.26 5.02 16.13
C LEU A 72 5.62 5.14 14.75
N ALA A 73 4.48 5.83 14.65
CA ALA A 73 3.72 5.97 13.42
C ALA A 73 4.24 7.14 12.57
N THR A 74 4.87 6.85 11.43
CA THR A 74 5.36 7.85 10.47
C THR A 74 4.43 7.91 9.27
N LYS A 75 3.96 9.12 8.94
CA LYS A 75 3.21 9.36 7.70
C LYS A 75 4.15 9.64 6.55
N MET A 76 3.89 9.00 5.40
CA MET A 76 4.54 9.33 4.11
C MET A 76 3.62 8.98 2.93
N LYS A 77 3.92 9.52 1.75
CA LYS A 77 3.23 9.15 0.51
C LYS A 77 3.68 7.76 0.06
N ASP A 78 2.85 7.05 -0.72
CA ASP A 78 3.19 5.69 -1.16
C ASP A 78 4.50 5.62 -1.96
N SER A 79 4.76 6.59 -2.86
CA SER A 79 6.03 6.65 -3.59
C SER A 79 7.25 6.83 -2.67
N GLU A 80 7.15 7.70 -1.69
CA GLU A 80 8.19 7.92 -0.67
C GLU A 80 8.39 6.67 0.20
N MET A 81 7.28 6.02 0.57
CA MET A 81 7.29 4.78 1.35
C MET A 81 7.98 3.64 0.57
N THR A 82 7.65 3.49 -0.71
CA THR A 82 8.30 2.52 -1.61
C THR A 82 9.81 2.72 -1.65
N GLU A 83 10.27 3.94 -1.96
CA GLU A 83 11.69 4.25 -2.03
C GLU A 83 12.41 3.98 -0.70
N ARG A 84 11.75 4.29 0.40
CA ARG A 84 12.31 4.12 1.73
C ARG A 84 12.43 2.64 2.10
N ILE A 85 11.38 1.85 1.90
CA ILE A 85 11.39 0.40 2.13
C ILE A 85 12.51 -0.27 1.33
N VAL A 86 12.56 0.01 0.01
CA VAL A 86 13.60 -0.54 -0.88
C VAL A 86 14.99 -0.19 -0.39
N ARG A 87 15.23 1.06 0.00
CA ARG A 87 16.52 1.51 0.51
C ARG A 87 16.89 0.86 1.85
N GLU A 88 15.97 0.79 2.80
CA GLU A 88 16.19 0.19 4.11
C GLU A 88 16.56 -1.29 3.98
N VAL A 89 15.78 -2.05 3.23
CA VAL A 89 16.02 -3.49 3.02
C VAL A 89 17.30 -3.73 2.22
N SER A 90 17.53 -2.98 1.13
CA SER A 90 18.74 -3.13 0.31
C SER A 90 20.02 -2.78 1.05
N SER A 91 19.97 -1.87 2.02
CA SER A 91 21.13 -1.51 2.85
C SER A 91 21.32 -2.42 4.07
N GLY A 92 20.37 -3.32 4.35
CA GLY A 92 20.36 -4.13 5.57
C GLY A 92 20.07 -3.34 6.85
N ASN A 93 19.61 -2.08 6.73
CA ASN A 93 19.26 -1.23 7.86
C ASN A 93 17.75 -1.00 7.88
N VAL A 94 17.00 -2.05 8.18
CA VAL A 94 15.55 -2.02 8.27
C VAL A 94 15.11 -1.34 9.55
N ILE A 95 14.30 -0.29 9.42
CA ILE A 95 13.80 0.51 10.55
C ILE A 95 12.32 0.21 10.78
N VAL A 96 11.56 -0.06 9.72
CA VAL A 96 10.12 -0.27 9.80
C VAL A 96 9.77 -1.73 10.04
N ASP A 97 8.84 -1.97 10.96
CA ASP A 97 8.32 -3.30 11.27
C ASP A 97 7.01 -3.62 10.51
N LEU A 98 6.17 -2.58 10.29
CA LEU A 98 4.87 -2.75 9.64
C LEU A 98 4.55 -1.57 8.74
N VAL A 99 4.00 -1.87 7.56
CA VAL A 99 3.55 -0.85 6.61
C VAL A 99 2.05 -0.94 6.34
N GLY A 100 1.37 0.20 6.42
CA GLY A 100 0.00 0.37 5.95
C GLY A 100 0.04 1.04 4.58
N TYR A 101 -0.09 0.24 3.51
CA TYR A 101 0.22 0.61 2.14
C TYR A 101 -1.03 0.58 1.26
N ASP A 102 -1.20 1.57 0.38
CA ASP A 102 -2.41 1.72 -0.45
C ASP A 102 -2.18 1.34 -1.92
N ASP A 103 -0.94 1.33 -2.39
CA ASP A 103 -0.62 0.97 -3.77
C ASP A 103 -0.51 -0.56 -3.94
N GLY A 104 -1.67 -1.23 -4.05
CA GLY A 104 -1.75 -2.68 -4.24
C GLY A 104 -0.92 -3.20 -5.42
N PRO A 105 -1.02 -2.64 -6.62
CA PRO A 105 -0.18 -3.05 -7.76
C PRO A 105 1.32 -3.01 -7.47
N MET A 106 1.84 -1.97 -6.83
CA MET A 106 3.25 -1.88 -6.45
C MET A 106 3.62 -2.95 -5.41
N LEU A 107 2.71 -3.21 -4.46
CA LEU A 107 2.89 -4.28 -3.47
C LEU A 107 3.01 -5.65 -4.15
N ASP A 108 2.08 -5.97 -5.06
CA ASP A 108 1.97 -7.29 -5.68
C ASP A 108 3.01 -7.55 -6.77
N THR A 109 3.45 -6.51 -7.50
CA THR A 109 4.36 -6.67 -8.63
C THR A 109 5.81 -6.39 -8.32
N VAL A 110 6.10 -5.63 -7.26
CA VAL A 110 7.47 -5.20 -6.93
C VAL A 110 7.85 -5.58 -5.50
N LEU A 111 7.17 -5.04 -4.50
CA LEU A 111 7.66 -5.12 -3.12
C LEU A 111 7.64 -6.56 -2.57
N THR A 112 6.56 -7.29 -2.76
CA THR A 112 6.44 -8.67 -2.29
C THR A 112 7.29 -9.65 -3.11
N PRO A 113 7.25 -9.64 -4.48
CA PRO A 113 8.06 -10.57 -5.26
C PRO A 113 9.58 -10.39 -5.10
N GLN A 114 10.03 -9.19 -4.79
CA GLN A 114 11.44 -8.90 -4.56
C GLN A 114 11.88 -9.06 -3.09
N GLY A 115 10.96 -9.49 -2.21
CA GLY A 115 11.26 -9.73 -0.80
C GLY A 115 11.48 -8.46 0.04
N PHE A 116 11.02 -7.30 -0.43
CA PHE A 116 11.11 -6.06 0.33
C PHE A 116 10.08 -6.01 1.47
N VAL A 117 8.95 -6.67 1.31
CA VAL A 117 7.92 -6.86 2.34
C VAL A 117 7.38 -8.27 2.30
N GLU A 118 6.92 -8.75 3.43
CA GLU A 118 6.25 -10.04 3.57
C GLU A 118 4.79 -9.85 3.99
N ASN A 119 3.93 -10.72 3.46
CA ASN A 119 2.55 -10.78 3.90
C ASN A 119 2.44 -11.68 5.12
N TYR A 120 1.95 -11.14 6.23
CA TYR A 120 1.77 -11.90 7.46
C TYR A 120 0.32 -11.85 7.94
N VAL A 121 -0.30 -13.00 8.06
CA VAL A 121 -1.64 -13.15 8.67
C VAL A 121 -1.49 -13.88 9.99
N PRO A 122 -1.76 -13.24 11.14
CA PRO A 122 -1.65 -13.87 12.43
C PRO A 122 -2.51 -15.14 12.50
N PRO A 123 -1.98 -16.29 12.91
CA PRO A 123 -2.71 -17.58 12.93
C PRO A 123 -4.03 -17.53 13.72
N PHE A 124 -4.07 -16.78 14.82
CA PHE A 124 -5.26 -16.62 15.66
C PHE A 124 -6.35 -15.72 15.02
N LEU A 125 -6.04 -15.02 13.93
CA LEU A 125 -6.98 -14.19 13.16
C LEU A 125 -7.42 -14.85 11.85
N ILE A 126 -6.77 -15.92 11.39
CA ILE A 126 -6.99 -16.47 10.05
C ILE A 126 -8.44 -16.82 9.79
N ASN A 127 -9.15 -17.35 10.77
CA ASN A 127 -10.57 -17.72 10.67
C ASN A 127 -11.53 -16.50 10.78
N LYS A 128 -11.01 -15.32 11.14
CA LYS A 128 -11.79 -14.08 11.25
C LYS A 128 -11.63 -13.18 10.03
N ILE A 129 -10.65 -13.46 9.17
CA ILE A 129 -10.34 -12.68 7.99
C ILE A 129 -10.84 -13.43 6.75
N PRO A 130 -11.66 -12.80 5.88
CA PRO A 130 -12.09 -13.40 4.63
C PRO A 130 -10.91 -13.86 3.77
N GLN A 131 -11.05 -14.99 3.09
CA GLN A 131 -9.95 -15.58 2.32
C GLN A 131 -9.37 -14.62 1.26
N ASN A 132 -10.23 -13.86 0.59
CA ASN A 132 -9.85 -12.85 -0.41
C ASN A 132 -9.21 -11.58 0.19
N SER A 133 -9.05 -11.51 1.51
CA SER A 133 -8.42 -10.38 2.23
C SER A 133 -7.16 -10.82 2.97
N ARG A 134 -6.61 -12.01 2.68
CA ARG A 134 -5.46 -12.56 3.40
C ARG A 134 -4.14 -12.43 2.65
N ASN A 135 -4.18 -12.27 1.34
CA ASN A 135 -2.96 -12.10 0.53
C ASN A 135 -3.21 -11.12 -0.63
N PRO A 136 -2.72 -9.89 -0.52
CA PRO A 136 -2.14 -9.28 0.69
C PRO A 136 -3.14 -9.18 1.83
N LEU A 137 -2.65 -9.03 3.07
CA LEU A 137 -3.54 -8.80 4.22
C LEU A 137 -4.20 -7.43 4.11
N ILE A 138 -5.49 -7.43 3.77
CA ILE A 138 -6.27 -6.21 3.60
C ILE A 138 -6.90 -5.82 4.93
N TYR A 139 -6.49 -4.69 5.47
CA TYR A 139 -7.02 -4.13 6.72
C TYR A 139 -8.18 -3.15 6.50
N LEU A 140 -8.35 -2.63 5.28
CA LEU A 140 -9.37 -1.64 4.93
C LEU A 140 -9.75 -1.74 3.45
N TRP A 141 -11.05 -1.74 3.18
CA TRP A 141 -11.61 -1.55 1.85
C TRP A 141 -12.13 -0.12 1.72
N GLN A 142 -11.69 0.60 0.69
CA GLN A 142 -12.13 1.96 0.40
C GLN A 142 -12.82 2.00 -0.96
N PRO A 143 -14.17 2.06 -1.00
CA PRO A 143 -14.87 2.16 -2.27
C PRO A 143 -14.71 3.56 -2.86
N PHE A 144 -14.56 3.65 -4.17
CA PHE A 144 -14.78 4.90 -4.88
C PHE A 144 -16.29 5.17 -4.96
N VAL A 145 -16.67 6.36 -4.55
CA VAL A 145 -18.08 6.80 -4.56
C VAL A 145 -18.23 8.14 -5.25
N PHE A 146 -19.39 8.36 -5.84
CA PHE A 146 -19.78 9.66 -6.36
C PHE A 146 -20.52 10.45 -5.30
N GLY A 147 -19.99 11.62 -4.97
CA GLY A 147 -20.70 12.61 -4.17
C GLY A 147 -21.35 13.67 -5.06
N TYR A 148 -22.49 14.18 -4.64
CA TYR A 148 -23.14 15.33 -5.30
C TYR A 148 -23.65 16.31 -4.25
N ASN A 149 -23.86 17.57 -4.68
CA ASN A 149 -24.40 18.60 -3.80
C ASN A 149 -25.91 18.38 -3.64
N SER A 150 -26.34 17.95 -2.43
CA SER A 150 -27.76 17.72 -2.12
C SER A 150 -28.57 19.01 -2.00
N GLU A 151 -27.95 20.17 -1.77
CA GLU A 151 -28.66 21.47 -1.80
C GLU A 151 -29.11 21.82 -3.24
N THR A 152 -28.29 21.42 -4.23
CA THR A 152 -28.61 21.66 -5.65
C THR A 152 -29.53 20.61 -6.22
N TYR A 153 -29.35 19.34 -5.87
CA TYR A 153 -30.03 18.21 -6.53
C TYR A 153 -31.03 17.48 -5.62
N GLY A 154 -31.20 17.94 -4.38
CA GLY A 154 -32.06 17.28 -3.40
C GLY A 154 -31.61 15.86 -3.09
N ASN A 155 -32.55 14.94 -2.95
CA ASN A 155 -32.26 13.53 -2.69
C ASN A 155 -32.07 12.70 -3.98
N ASN A 156 -32.07 13.33 -5.15
CA ASN A 156 -31.93 12.66 -6.43
C ASN A 156 -30.52 12.82 -6.98
N CYS A 157 -29.73 11.75 -6.97
CA CYS A 157 -28.43 11.75 -7.61
C CYS A 157 -28.60 12.14 -9.10
N PRO A 158 -27.93 13.19 -9.57
CA PRO A 158 -28.06 13.65 -10.96
C PRO A 158 -27.41 12.70 -11.98
N ILE A 159 -26.50 11.83 -11.50
CA ILE A 159 -25.78 10.85 -12.32
C ILE A 159 -26.42 9.48 -12.13
N LYS A 160 -26.88 8.87 -13.22
CA LYS A 160 -27.45 7.52 -13.24
C LYS A 160 -26.53 6.49 -13.90
N SER A 161 -25.54 6.96 -14.66
CA SER A 161 -24.51 6.16 -15.30
C SER A 161 -23.20 6.92 -15.31
N LEU A 162 -22.06 6.22 -15.14
CA LEU A 162 -20.73 6.81 -15.30
C LEU A 162 -20.55 7.51 -16.64
N TRP A 163 -21.15 6.97 -17.69
CA TRP A 163 -21.06 7.52 -19.04
C TRP A 163 -21.61 8.95 -19.16
N GLN A 164 -22.52 9.35 -18.27
CA GLN A 164 -23.01 10.73 -18.26
C GLN A 164 -21.90 11.75 -17.98
N LEU A 165 -20.88 11.37 -17.20
CA LEU A 165 -19.72 12.24 -16.97
C LEU A 165 -18.93 12.54 -18.25
N THR A 166 -19.19 11.82 -19.33
CA THR A 166 -18.59 12.06 -20.64
C THR A 166 -19.46 12.93 -21.56
N GLU A 167 -20.65 13.33 -21.11
CA GLU A 167 -21.58 14.16 -21.87
C GLU A 167 -21.21 15.64 -21.75
N LYS A 168 -21.53 16.41 -22.80
CA LYS A 168 -21.25 17.84 -22.85
C LYS A 168 -21.86 18.63 -21.68
N GLU A 169 -22.99 18.18 -21.17
CA GLU A 169 -23.68 18.77 -20.02
C GLU A 169 -22.80 18.79 -18.77
N TRP A 170 -21.93 17.79 -18.59
CA TRP A 170 -21.04 17.63 -17.45
C TRP A 170 -19.63 18.18 -17.71
N SER A 171 -19.38 18.78 -18.86
CA SER A 171 -18.07 19.32 -19.21
C SER A 171 -17.65 20.41 -18.22
N GLY A 172 -16.51 20.20 -17.54
CA GLY A 172 -16.00 21.11 -16.53
C GLY A 172 -16.86 21.24 -15.26
N ARG A 173 -17.79 20.31 -15.01
CA ARG A 173 -18.75 20.38 -13.90
C ARG A 173 -18.59 19.30 -12.85
N PHE A 174 -17.57 18.45 -12.94
CA PHE A 174 -17.26 17.46 -11.92
C PHE A 174 -15.80 17.51 -11.53
N HIS A 175 -15.55 17.20 -10.26
CA HIS A 175 -14.22 17.19 -9.65
C HIS A 175 -13.73 15.74 -9.50
N MET A 176 -12.44 15.55 -9.69
CA MET A 176 -11.77 14.29 -9.40
C MET A 176 -10.31 14.52 -9.02
N TRP A 177 -9.70 13.59 -8.34
CA TRP A 177 -8.26 13.63 -8.11
C TRP A 177 -7.51 13.51 -9.43
N ASP A 178 -6.38 14.22 -9.53
CA ASP A 178 -5.51 14.13 -10.69
C ASP A 178 -4.84 12.74 -10.73
N PRO A 179 -5.12 11.91 -11.76
CA PRO A 179 -4.53 10.57 -11.85
C PRO A 179 -3.01 10.58 -12.00
N ARG A 180 -2.40 11.72 -12.35
CA ARG A 180 -0.94 11.87 -12.45
C ARG A 180 -0.25 11.92 -11.09
N ILE A 181 -0.99 12.24 -10.02
CA ILE A 181 -0.47 12.38 -8.66
C ILE A 181 -1.18 11.47 -7.64
N ALA A 182 -2.36 10.94 -7.98
CA ALA A 182 -3.15 10.04 -7.15
C ALA A 182 -3.13 8.63 -7.75
N SER A 183 -2.26 7.77 -7.24
CA SER A 183 -2.14 6.37 -7.70
C SER A 183 -3.46 5.61 -7.67
N SER A 184 -4.30 5.86 -6.67
CA SER A 184 -5.63 5.26 -6.55
C SER A 184 -6.56 5.58 -7.73
N MET A 185 -6.48 6.80 -8.30
CA MET A 185 -7.24 7.15 -9.51
C MET A 185 -6.71 6.40 -10.73
N LEU A 186 -5.39 6.25 -10.85
CA LEU A 186 -4.80 5.48 -11.92
C LEU A 186 -5.20 4.00 -11.82
N GLN A 187 -5.18 3.42 -10.61
CA GLN A 187 -5.65 2.05 -10.35
C GLN A 187 -7.12 1.87 -10.73
N MET A 188 -7.98 2.84 -10.36
CA MET A 188 -9.39 2.81 -10.76
C MET A 188 -9.54 2.78 -12.30
N PHE A 189 -8.78 3.58 -13.03
CA PHE A 189 -8.83 3.58 -14.48
C PHE A 189 -8.28 2.29 -15.10
N SER A 190 -7.20 1.72 -14.55
CA SER A 190 -6.70 0.41 -14.97
C SER A 190 -7.75 -0.68 -14.75
N ALA A 191 -8.41 -0.70 -13.60
CA ALA A 191 -9.48 -1.65 -13.32
C ALA A 191 -10.69 -1.53 -14.29
N MET A 192 -10.90 -0.37 -14.90
CA MET A 192 -11.95 -0.19 -15.93
C MET A 192 -11.63 -0.93 -17.22
N GLU A 193 -10.37 -1.21 -17.52
CA GLU A 193 -10.01 -2.05 -18.66
C GLU A 193 -10.47 -3.48 -18.46
N ASP A 194 -10.25 -4.04 -17.28
CA ASP A 194 -10.69 -5.39 -16.90
C ASP A 194 -12.23 -5.51 -16.84
N ARG A 195 -12.92 -4.38 -16.64
CA ARG A 195 -14.38 -4.29 -16.57
C ARG A 195 -15.01 -3.76 -17.87
N SER A 196 -14.33 -3.95 -18.99
CA SER A 196 -14.77 -3.45 -20.31
C SER A 196 -16.19 -3.91 -20.67
N GLU A 197 -16.53 -5.17 -20.44
CA GLU A 197 -17.86 -5.71 -20.72
C GLU A 197 -18.95 -5.05 -19.88
N ASP A 198 -18.69 -4.81 -18.61
CA ASP A 198 -19.62 -4.11 -17.72
C ASP A 198 -19.86 -2.66 -18.18
N LEU A 199 -18.82 -2.00 -18.66
CA LEU A 199 -18.93 -0.65 -19.22
C LEU A 199 -19.76 -0.63 -20.50
N ILE A 200 -19.60 -1.60 -21.41
CA ILE A 200 -20.42 -1.76 -22.61
C ILE A 200 -21.87 -1.98 -22.22
N ALA A 201 -22.13 -2.92 -21.31
CA ALA A 201 -23.48 -3.22 -20.83
C ALA A 201 -24.16 -1.99 -20.20
N SER A 202 -23.42 -1.25 -19.36
CA SER A 202 -23.93 -0.05 -18.73
C SER A 202 -24.22 1.08 -19.73
N TYR A 203 -23.38 1.23 -20.77
CA TYR A 203 -23.63 2.17 -21.86
C TYR A 203 -24.93 1.82 -22.61
N LYS A 204 -25.07 0.55 -23.03
CA LYS A 204 -26.25 0.08 -23.71
C LYS A 204 -27.51 0.23 -22.87
N LYS A 205 -27.42 -0.09 -21.59
CA LYS A 205 -28.55 0.07 -20.64
C LYS A 205 -28.99 1.54 -20.53
N HIS A 206 -28.03 2.46 -20.51
CA HIS A 206 -28.32 3.88 -20.29
C HIS A 206 -28.81 4.57 -21.56
N TYR A 207 -28.17 4.30 -22.72
CA TYR A 207 -28.49 4.99 -23.99
C TYR A 207 -29.35 4.24 -24.96
N GLY A 208 -29.64 2.95 -24.69
CA GLY A 208 -30.44 2.10 -25.60
C GLY A 208 -29.74 1.77 -26.94
N LYS A 209 -28.42 2.00 -27.02
CA LYS A 209 -27.62 1.79 -28.25
C LYS A 209 -26.25 1.19 -27.92
N ASP A 210 -25.62 0.59 -28.91
CA ASP A 210 -24.30 -0.01 -28.76
C ASP A 210 -23.21 1.07 -28.66
N LEU A 211 -22.19 0.82 -27.79
CA LEU A 211 -21.04 1.65 -27.68
C LEU A 211 -20.15 1.49 -28.91
N LYS A 212 -19.82 2.60 -29.55
CA LYS A 212 -18.79 2.62 -30.61
C LYS A 212 -17.43 2.92 -29.96
N LEU A 213 -16.53 1.96 -30.10
CA LEU A 213 -15.15 2.09 -29.61
C LEU A 213 -14.27 2.77 -30.65
N THR A 214 -13.42 3.68 -30.18
CA THR A 214 -12.28 4.26 -30.91
C THR A 214 -10.97 3.86 -30.27
N GLU A 215 -11.02 3.24 -29.09
CA GLU A 215 -9.92 2.69 -28.33
C GLU A 215 -10.00 1.16 -28.26
N ALA A 216 -8.95 0.52 -27.73
CA ALA A 216 -8.83 -0.93 -27.68
C ALA A 216 -9.93 -1.63 -26.88
N ASN A 217 -10.48 -0.96 -25.86
CA ASN A 217 -11.53 -1.47 -25.00
C ASN A 217 -12.40 -0.34 -24.45
N ALA A 218 -13.51 -0.68 -23.78
CA ALA A 218 -14.46 0.30 -23.23
C ALA A 218 -13.90 1.07 -22.03
N GLY A 219 -12.94 0.53 -21.29
CA GLY A 219 -12.25 1.24 -20.22
C GLY A 219 -11.44 2.41 -20.75
N LEU A 220 -10.60 2.16 -21.74
CA LEU A 220 -9.81 3.21 -22.42
C LEU A 220 -10.71 4.22 -23.14
N GLU A 221 -11.78 3.75 -23.79
CA GLU A 221 -12.77 4.63 -24.44
C GLU A 221 -13.43 5.56 -23.43
N PHE A 222 -13.81 5.02 -22.24
CA PHE A 222 -14.37 5.83 -21.16
C PHE A 222 -13.40 6.88 -20.68
N VAL A 223 -12.15 6.50 -20.35
CA VAL A 223 -11.12 7.42 -19.85
C VAL A 223 -10.83 8.52 -20.87
N LYS A 224 -10.71 8.17 -22.16
CA LYS A 224 -10.54 9.14 -23.25
C LYS A 224 -11.68 10.17 -23.31
N ARG A 225 -12.92 9.71 -23.28
CA ARG A 225 -14.09 10.59 -23.32
C ARG A 225 -14.18 11.44 -22.05
N LEU A 226 -13.87 10.85 -20.89
CA LEU A 226 -13.86 11.56 -19.61
C LEU A 226 -12.81 12.69 -19.61
N ALA A 227 -11.60 12.41 -20.07
CA ALA A 227 -10.54 13.41 -20.19
C ALA A 227 -10.92 14.55 -21.16
N ALA A 228 -11.52 14.20 -22.31
CA ALA A 228 -12.01 15.19 -23.27
C ALA A 228 -13.11 16.09 -22.70
N ASN A 229 -13.83 15.61 -21.66
CA ASN A 229 -14.91 16.36 -21.00
C ASN A 229 -14.39 17.32 -19.89
N LYS A 230 -13.08 17.49 -19.78
CA LYS A 230 -12.42 18.52 -18.96
C LYS A 230 -12.82 18.45 -17.47
N PRO A 231 -12.58 17.34 -16.78
CA PRO A 231 -12.77 17.27 -15.33
C PRO A 231 -11.94 18.35 -14.62
N ILE A 232 -12.45 18.84 -13.49
CA ILE A 232 -11.69 19.74 -12.62
C ILE A 232 -10.82 18.85 -11.75
N LEU A 233 -9.50 18.92 -11.94
CA LEU A 233 -8.50 18.12 -11.25
C LEU A 233 -7.94 18.86 -10.02
N TYR A 234 -7.67 18.16 -8.90
CA TYR A 234 -7.09 18.71 -7.68
C TYR A 234 -6.15 17.71 -6.99
#